data_45b7269e912a21f39c8c45b48563fc73
#
_entry.id   45b7269e912a21f39c8c45b48563fc73
#
_cell.length_a   1.000
_cell.length_b   1.000
_cell.length_c   1.000
_cell.angle_alpha   90.00
_cell.angle_beta   90.00
_cell.angle_gamma   90.00
#
_symmetry.space_group_name_H-M   'P 1'
#
loop_
_entity.id
_entity.type
_entity.pdbx_description
1 polymer ?
#
loop_
_entity_poly.entity_id
_entity_poly.type
_entity_poly.pdbx_seq_one_letter_code
_entity_poly.pdbx_strand_id
1 'polypeptide(L)'
;MLFGNQSGNVGTHFSCSYHGWQFKADGKAFRIPLVTGYEGTRMPPGSADCDVKHAPRVDSYRGFVFASLTAEGPSLVDYLGRARIAFDDMCDRAPDGKVEIVPNCFRVIQRSNWKIFLENQLDALHPSVTHESSGRAAADVEQRLKADGGAPEIGRAHV
;
A
#
# COMPACT_ATOMS: atom_id res chain seq x y z
N MET A 1 15.03 6.32 6.00
CA MET A 1 13.91 5.36 5.95
C MET A 1 13.22 5.41 7.29
N LEU A 2 11.99 5.83 7.35
CA LEU A 2 11.21 5.87 8.58
C LEU A 2 10.62 4.46 8.77
N PHE A 3 11.08 3.77 9.78
CA PHE A 3 10.54 2.47 10.14
C PHE A 3 9.58 2.65 11.30
N GLY A 4 8.33 2.50 11.04
CA GLY A 4 7.35 2.30 12.08
C GLY A 4 6.26 1.41 11.53
N ASN A 5 6.09 0.26 12.13
CA ASN A 5 4.85 -0.51 11.99
C ASN A 5 3.71 0.18 12.77
N GLN A 6 3.86 1.47 13.03
CA GLN A 6 2.92 2.25 13.82
C GLN A 6 2.30 3.31 12.93
N SER A 7 1.01 3.33 12.88
CA SER A 7 0.25 4.45 12.35
C SER A 7 -0.06 5.42 13.48
N GLY A 8 -0.09 6.71 13.18
CA GLY A 8 -0.39 7.72 14.16
C GLY A 8 -0.05 9.12 13.68
N ASN A 9 -0.23 10.08 14.57
CA ASN A 9 0.16 11.46 14.33
C ASN A 9 1.57 11.68 14.89
N VAL A 10 2.49 12.12 14.04
CA VAL A 10 3.88 12.42 14.44
C VAL A 10 4.03 13.70 15.27
N GLY A 11 2.96 14.47 15.43
CA GLY A 11 3.02 15.75 16.13
C GLY A 11 3.84 16.76 15.35
N THR A 12 4.88 17.34 16.02
CA THR A 12 5.68 18.43 15.46
C THR A 12 6.90 17.94 14.66
N HIS A 13 7.38 16.74 14.93
CA HIS A 13 8.58 16.19 14.28
C HIS A 13 8.55 14.66 14.28
N PHE A 14 9.33 14.09 13.39
CA PHE A 14 9.55 12.64 13.30
C PHE A 14 11.05 12.32 13.25
N SER A 15 11.42 11.13 13.70
CA SER A 15 12.82 10.70 13.78
C SER A 15 13.10 9.54 12.84
N CYS A 16 14.24 9.61 12.16
CA CYS A 16 14.78 8.48 11.42
C CYS A 16 15.38 7.48 12.42
N SER A 17 14.94 6.23 12.35
CA SER A 17 15.44 5.18 13.26
C SER A 17 16.86 4.69 12.93
N TYR A 18 17.42 5.10 11.79
CA TYR A 18 18.74 4.65 11.38
C TYR A 18 19.88 5.44 12.07
N HIS A 19 19.88 6.79 11.95
CA HIS A 19 20.91 7.63 12.55
C HIS A 19 20.34 8.71 13.50
N GLY A 20 19.05 8.62 13.84
CA GLY A 20 18.42 9.54 14.79
C GLY A 20 18.19 10.96 14.28
N TRP A 21 18.32 11.20 12.98
CA TRP A 21 17.95 12.50 12.42
C TRP A 21 16.48 12.79 12.64
N GLN A 22 16.19 14.02 13.05
CA GLN A 22 14.84 14.47 13.29
C GLN A 22 14.43 15.53 12.27
N PHE A 23 13.21 15.42 11.80
CA PHE A 23 12.64 16.32 10.80
C PHE A 23 11.31 16.86 11.28
N LYS A 24 11.02 18.10 10.93
CA LYS A 24 9.69 18.68 11.11
C LYS A 24 8.69 18.06 10.15
N ALA A 25 7.39 18.26 10.39
CA ALA A 25 6.34 17.75 9.52
C ALA A 25 6.42 18.30 8.06
N ASP A 26 7.06 19.47 7.89
CA ASP A 26 7.34 20.06 6.56
C ASP A 26 8.60 19.49 5.88
N GLY A 27 9.26 18.50 6.49
CA GLY A 27 10.47 17.85 5.96
C GLY A 27 11.78 18.56 6.28
N LYS A 28 11.76 19.71 6.93
CA LYS A 28 12.99 20.42 7.31
C LYS A 28 13.73 19.68 8.41
N ALA A 29 15.05 19.58 8.26
CA ALA A 29 15.90 19.01 9.29
C ALA A 29 15.77 19.83 10.59
N PHE A 30 15.44 19.15 11.69
CA PHE A 30 15.23 19.77 12.99
C PHE A 30 16.41 19.52 13.92
N ARG A 31 16.88 18.28 13.98
CA ARG A 31 18.01 17.88 14.82
C ARG A 31 18.82 16.80 14.13
N ILE A 32 20.13 17.02 14.09
CA ILE A 32 21.10 16.06 13.55
C ILE A 32 22.04 15.68 14.70
N PRO A 33 22.11 14.41 15.12
CA PRO A 33 23.08 13.96 16.10
C PRO A 33 24.51 14.10 15.57
N LEU A 34 25.47 14.30 16.46
CA LEU A 34 26.90 14.39 16.14
C LEU A 34 27.20 15.39 15.01
N VAL A 35 26.66 16.60 15.15
CA VAL A 35 26.77 17.69 14.15
C VAL A 35 28.20 17.97 13.70
N THR A 36 29.17 17.83 14.61
CA THR A 36 30.59 18.05 14.30
C THR A 36 31.13 17.12 13.20
N GLY A 37 30.56 15.96 13.05
CA GLY A 37 30.91 15.02 11.96
C GLY A 37 30.47 15.49 10.57
N TYR A 38 29.61 16.51 10.48
CA TYR A 38 29.11 17.06 9.23
C TYR A 38 29.72 18.41 8.87
N GLU A 39 30.52 18.98 9.75
CA GLU A 39 31.26 20.23 9.51
C GLU A 39 32.24 20.05 8.35
N GLY A 40 32.28 21.01 7.41
CA GLY A 40 33.13 20.95 6.23
C GLY A 40 32.72 19.94 5.16
N THR A 41 31.58 19.26 5.32
CA THR A 41 31.01 18.34 4.32
C THR A 41 30.06 19.07 3.36
N ARG A 42 29.52 18.34 2.36
CA ARG A 42 28.47 18.86 1.47
C ARG A 42 27.12 19.05 2.17
N MET A 43 26.95 18.52 3.38
CA MET A 43 25.73 18.57 4.16
C MET A 43 25.97 19.26 5.51
N PRO A 44 26.36 20.55 5.51
CA PRO A 44 26.56 21.26 6.77
C PRO A 44 25.21 21.35 7.50
N PRO A 45 25.21 21.17 8.84
CA PRO A 45 24.00 21.27 9.63
C PRO A 45 23.27 22.59 9.40
N GLY A 46 21.95 22.52 9.15
CA GLY A 46 21.13 23.69 8.86
C GLY A 46 21.05 24.07 7.38
N SER A 47 21.77 23.38 6.49
CA SER A 47 21.57 23.57 5.04
C SER A 47 20.31 22.85 4.55
N ALA A 48 19.75 23.32 3.43
CA ALA A 48 18.61 22.67 2.76
C ALA A 48 18.96 21.28 2.23
N ASP A 49 20.24 20.95 2.08
CA ASP A 49 20.68 19.62 1.67
C ASP A 49 20.43 18.55 2.75
N CYS A 50 20.24 18.98 3.99
CA CYS A 50 19.87 18.13 5.11
C CYS A 50 18.35 17.83 5.16
N ASP A 51 17.54 18.57 4.43
CA ASP A 51 16.09 18.42 4.44
C ASP A 51 15.63 17.17 3.69
N VAL A 52 14.48 16.63 4.10
CA VAL A 52 13.82 15.55 3.35
C VAL A 52 13.35 16.10 2.01
N LYS A 53 13.69 15.40 0.94
CA LYS A 53 13.20 15.76 -0.39
C LYS A 53 11.73 15.41 -0.52
N HIS A 54 10.93 16.37 -0.97
CA HIS A 54 9.54 16.13 -1.27
C HIS A 54 9.36 15.34 -2.55
N ALA A 55 8.39 14.44 -2.58
CA ALA A 55 7.97 13.84 -3.83
C ALA A 55 7.36 14.93 -4.72
N PRO A 56 7.79 15.06 -6.00
CA PRO A 56 7.30 16.09 -6.91
C PRO A 56 5.78 16.08 -7.10
N ARG A 57 5.18 14.90 -7.06
CA ARG A 57 3.73 14.73 -7.14
C ARG A 57 3.26 13.75 -6.08
N VAL A 58 2.20 14.12 -5.38
CA VAL A 58 1.49 13.26 -4.43
C VAL A 58 0.00 13.44 -4.70
N ASP A 59 -0.71 12.34 -4.80
CA ASP A 59 -2.15 12.34 -5.01
C ASP A 59 -2.78 11.14 -4.31
N SER A 60 -4.09 11.13 -4.19
CA SER A 60 -4.79 10.02 -3.54
C SER A 60 -5.99 9.56 -4.36
N TYR A 61 -6.23 8.24 -4.32
CA TYR A 61 -7.42 7.63 -4.89
C TYR A 61 -8.09 6.73 -3.86
N ARG A 62 -9.35 6.97 -3.56
CA ARG A 62 -10.12 6.21 -2.55
C ARG A 62 -9.43 6.13 -1.17
N GLY A 63 -8.62 7.12 -0.81
CA GLY A 63 -7.85 7.16 0.43
C GLY A 63 -6.47 6.49 0.36
N PHE A 64 -6.14 5.79 -0.72
CA PHE A 64 -4.78 5.29 -0.97
C PHE A 64 -3.92 6.43 -1.51
N VAL A 65 -2.78 6.66 -0.86
CA VAL A 65 -1.84 7.74 -1.21
C VAL A 65 -0.75 7.21 -2.13
N PHE A 66 -0.52 7.93 -3.21
CA PHE A 66 0.49 7.63 -4.22
C PHE A 66 1.47 8.78 -4.34
N ALA A 67 2.74 8.47 -4.59
CA ALA A 67 3.78 9.45 -4.81
C ALA A 67 4.57 9.13 -6.08
N SER A 68 4.96 10.17 -6.82
CA SER A 68 5.82 10.04 -7.99
C SER A 68 7.14 10.77 -7.77
N LEU A 69 8.24 10.18 -8.21
CA LEU A 69 9.56 10.81 -8.19
C LEU A 69 9.80 11.74 -9.39
N THR A 70 8.86 11.80 -10.33
CA THR A 70 8.92 12.70 -11.50
C THR A 70 7.86 13.79 -11.38
N ALA A 71 8.21 15.02 -11.78
CA ALA A 71 7.29 16.15 -11.76
C ALA A 71 6.22 16.04 -12.86
N GLU A 72 6.57 15.41 -13.96
CA GLU A 72 5.72 15.28 -15.15
C GLU A 72 5.16 13.86 -15.29
N GLY A 73 4.10 13.75 -16.09
CA GLY A 73 3.45 12.48 -16.39
C GLY A 73 1.93 12.57 -16.32
N PRO A 74 1.24 11.45 -16.59
CA PRO A 74 -0.23 11.41 -16.54
C PRO A 74 -0.76 11.70 -15.14
N SER A 75 -2.02 12.09 -15.04
CA SER A 75 -2.71 12.16 -13.75
C SER A 75 -2.72 10.78 -13.06
N LEU A 76 -2.92 10.74 -11.74
CA LEU A 76 -3.02 9.47 -11.01
C LEU A 76 -4.15 8.60 -11.58
N VAL A 77 -5.28 9.20 -11.90
CA VAL A 77 -6.45 8.51 -12.46
C VAL A 77 -6.13 7.88 -13.81
N ASP A 78 -5.44 8.61 -14.69
CA ASP A 78 -5.03 8.10 -16.00
C ASP A 78 -3.95 7.01 -15.86
N TYR A 79 -3.01 7.20 -14.94
CA TYR A 79 -1.95 6.21 -14.67
C TYR A 79 -2.52 4.88 -14.15
N LEU A 80 -3.45 4.94 -13.22
CA LEU A 80 -4.10 3.75 -12.68
C LEU A 80 -4.98 3.06 -13.73
N GLY A 81 -5.57 3.81 -14.65
CA GLY A 81 -6.39 3.26 -15.72
C GLY A 81 -7.42 2.27 -15.20
N ARG A 82 -7.42 1.04 -15.70
CA ARG A 82 -8.32 -0.04 -15.27
C ARG A 82 -8.00 -0.60 -13.87
N ALA A 83 -6.79 -0.39 -13.35
CA ALA A 83 -6.46 -0.82 -11.99
C ALA A 83 -7.34 -0.13 -10.93
N ARG A 84 -7.97 1.00 -11.25
CA ARG A 84 -8.93 1.67 -10.37
C ARG A 84 -10.07 0.77 -9.94
N ILE A 85 -10.52 -0.12 -10.83
CA ILE A 85 -11.62 -1.06 -10.54
C ILE A 85 -11.32 -1.89 -9.29
N ALA A 86 -10.06 -2.31 -9.10
CA ALA A 86 -9.69 -3.08 -7.91
C ALA A 86 -9.79 -2.26 -6.61
N PHE A 87 -9.45 -0.97 -6.65
CA PHE A 87 -9.61 -0.07 -5.51
C PHE A 87 -11.09 0.25 -5.26
N ASP A 88 -11.86 0.47 -6.31
CA ASP A 88 -13.28 0.71 -6.22
C ASP A 88 -14.00 -0.49 -5.63
N ASP A 89 -13.78 -1.69 -6.16
CA ASP A 89 -14.37 -2.94 -5.66
C ASP A 89 -14.02 -3.18 -4.19
N MET A 90 -12.79 -2.88 -3.78
CA MET A 90 -12.36 -3.04 -2.39
C MET A 90 -13.12 -2.08 -1.47
N CYS A 91 -13.22 -0.81 -1.85
CA CYS A 91 -13.89 0.21 -1.04
C CYS A 91 -15.42 0.05 -1.05
N ASP A 92 -16.00 -0.28 -2.21
CA ASP A 92 -17.46 -0.36 -2.35
C ASP A 92 -18.06 -1.58 -1.63
N ARG A 93 -17.25 -2.59 -1.31
CA ARG A 93 -17.66 -3.72 -0.44
C ARG A 93 -17.73 -3.35 1.03
N ALA A 94 -17.09 -2.27 1.45
CA ALA A 94 -17.16 -1.82 2.82
C ALA A 94 -18.48 -1.10 3.07
N PRO A 95 -19.15 -1.28 4.25
CA PRO A 95 -20.46 -0.71 4.54
C PRO A 95 -20.54 0.80 4.34
N ASP A 96 -19.45 1.53 4.65
CA ASP A 96 -19.37 2.99 4.55
C ASP A 96 -18.51 3.46 3.36
N GLY A 97 -18.19 2.57 2.42
CA GLY A 97 -17.27 2.88 1.31
C GLY A 97 -15.84 3.16 1.77
N LYS A 98 -15.49 2.81 3.01
CA LYS A 98 -14.17 3.02 3.60
C LYS A 98 -13.57 1.71 4.06
N VAL A 99 -12.29 1.53 3.75
CA VAL A 99 -11.50 0.40 4.25
C VAL A 99 -10.50 0.90 5.29
N GLU A 100 -10.31 0.11 6.33
CA GLU A 100 -9.30 0.36 7.34
C GLU A 100 -8.13 -0.61 7.13
N ILE A 101 -6.92 -0.08 7.08
CA ILE A 101 -5.71 -0.90 7.02
C ILE A 101 -5.31 -1.23 8.45
N VAL A 102 -5.53 -2.47 8.84
CA VAL A 102 -5.07 -2.96 10.14
C VAL A 102 -3.57 -3.27 10.10
N PRO A 103 -2.84 -3.07 11.22
CA PRO A 103 -1.39 -3.26 11.26
C PRO A 103 -0.94 -4.72 11.19
N ASN A 104 -1.87 -5.65 11.01
CA ASN A 104 -1.57 -7.06 10.86
C ASN A 104 -0.99 -7.35 9.48
N CYS A 105 0.27 -7.74 9.45
CA CYS A 105 0.94 -8.16 8.23
C CYS A 105 1.30 -9.63 8.32
N PHE A 106 0.71 -10.45 7.45
CA PHE A 106 1.16 -11.83 7.27
C PHE A 106 2.40 -11.84 6.39
N ARG A 107 3.50 -12.32 6.94
CA ARG A 107 4.74 -12.52 6.18
C ARG A 107 4.93 -14.01 5.93
N VAL A 108 4.90 -14.38 4.66
CA VAL A 108 5.16 -15.74 4.23
C VAL A 108 6.50 -15.77 3.50
N ILE A 109 7.42 -16.60 3.96
CA ILE A 109 8.67 -16.84 3.24
C ILE A 109 8.45 -18.06 2.36
N GLN A 110 8.41 -17.84 1.06
CA GLN A 110 8.26 -18.90 0.08
C GLN A 110 9.61 -19.16 -0.61
N ARG A 111 10.11 -20.38 -0.48
CA ARG A 111 11.36 -20.79 -1.14
C ARG A 111 11.06 -21.29 -2.55
N SER A 112 10.77 -20.37 -3.45
CA SER A 112 10.47 -20.67 -4.84
C SER A 112 11.05 -19.59 -5.75
N ASN A 113 11.10 -19.89 -7.05
CA ASN A 113 11.41 -18.87 -8.03
C ASN A 113 10.24 -17.87 -8.07
N TRP A 114 10.52 -16.59 -7.84
CA TRP A 114 9.50 -15.55 -7.78
C TRP A 114 8.70 -15.41 -9.09
N LYS A 115 9.31 -15.73 -10.24
CA LYS A 115 8.61 -15.69 -11.54
C LYS A 115 7.53 -16.76 -11.61
N ILE A 116 7.84 -18.00 -11.17
CA ILE A 116 6.87 -19.08 -11.12
C ILE A 116 5.74 -18.75 -10.13
N PHE A 117 6.07 -18.10 -9.01
CA PHE A 117 5.06 -17.63 -8.09
C PHE A 117 4.11 -16.62 -8.73
N LEU A 118 4.64 -15.64 -9.48
CA LEU A 118 3.80 -14.68 -10.22
C LEU A 118 2.96 -15.36 -11.30
N GLU A 119 3.55 -16.26 -12.07
CA GLU A 119 2.82 -17.01 -13.10
C GLU A 119 1.65 -17.78 -12.47
N ASN A 120 1.86 -18.44 -11.34
CA ASN A 120 0.81 -19.14 -10.63
C ASN A 120 -0.30 -18.21 -10.12
N GLN A 121 0.04 -16.98 -9.72
CA GLN A 121 -0.97 -15.99 -9.29
C GLN A 121 -1.79 -15.43 -10.45
N LEU A 122 -1.24 -15.44 -11.65
CA LEU A 122 -1.91 -14.95 -12.86
C LEU A 122 -2.57 -16.04 -13.70
N ASP A 123 -2.33 -17.31 -13.36
CA ASP A 123 -2.93 -18.44 -14.05
C ASP A 123 -4.39 -18.60 -13.66
N ALA A 124 -5.29 -18.36 -14.62
CA ALA A 124 -6.72 -18.48 -14.42
C ALA A 124 -7.25 -19.91 -14.62
N LEU A 125 -6.44 -20.84 -15.14
CA LEU A 125 -6.88 -22.20 -15.44
C LEU A 125 -6.75 -23.14 -14.24
N HIS A 126 -5.63 -23.10 -13.52
CA HIS A 126 -5.41 -24.02 -12.40
C HIS A 126 -6.47 -23.90 -11.28
N PRO A 127 -7.04 -22.70 -10.96
CA PRO A 127 -8.09 -22.63 -9.94
C PRO A 127 -9.33 -23.47 -10.29
N SER A 128 -9.68 -23.54 -11.54
CA SER A 128 -10.86 -24.31 -11.99
C SER A 128 -10.68 -25.83 -11.84
N VAL A 129 -9.43 -26.31 -11.81
CA VAL A 129 -9.11 -27.74 -11.69
C VAL A 129 -8.58 -28.07 -10.29
N THR A 130 -7.51 -27.38 -9.87
CA THR A 130 -6.83 -27.67 -8.59
C THR A 130 -7.68 -27.24 -7.39
N HIS A 131 -8.42 -26.15 -7.51
CA HIS A 131 -9.27 -25.59 -6.46
C HIS A 131 -10.77 -25.79 -6.74
N GLU A 132 -11.13 -26.79 -7.56
CA GLU A 132 -12.53 -27.10 -7.90
C GLU A 132 -13.41 -27.27 -6.65
N SER A 133 -12.87 -27.88 -5.59
CA SER A 133 -13.58 -28.04 -4.33
C SER A 133 -14.01 -26.75 -3.69
N SER A 134 -13.18 -25.69 -3.81
CA SER A 134 -13.51 -24.36 -3.30
C SER A 134 -14.63 -23.71 -4.12
N GLY A 135 -14.59 -23.90 -5.44
CA GLY A 135 -15.65 -23.43 -6.33
C GLY A 135 -16.99 -24.13 -6.06
N ARG A 136 -16.97 -25.44 -5.81
CA ARG A 136 -18.17 -26.20 -5.42
C ARG A 136 -18.73 -25.74 -4.08
N ALA A 137 -17.87 -25.55 -3.08
CA ALA A 137 -18.28 -25.04 -1.77
C ALA A 137 -18.92 -23.65 -1.87
N ALA A 138 -18.37 -22.76 -2.68
CA ALA A 138 -18.95 -21.45 -2.94
C ALA A 138 -20.33 -21.55 -3.61
N ALA A 139 -20.49 -22.42 -4.60
CA ALA A 139 -21.75 -22.66 -5.26
C ALA A 139 -22.83 -23.23 -4.30
N ASP A 140 -22.43 -24.14 -3.41
CA ASP A 140 -23.33 -24.70 -2.39
C ASP A 140 -23.80 -23.64 -1.40
N VAL A 141 -22.91 -22.75 -0.99
CA VAL A 141 -23.26 -21.62 -0.12
C VAL A 141 -24.21 -20.66 -0.83
N GLU A 142 -23.95 -20.35 -2.09
CA GLU A 142 -24.82 -19.50 -2.89
C GLU A 142 -26.23 -20.10 -3.05
N GLN A 143 -26.32 -21.40 -3.28
CA GLN A 143 -27.62 -22.09 -3.37
C GLN A 143 -28.39 -22.03 -2.05
N ARG A 144 -27.73 -22.24 -0.94
CA ARG A 144 -28.36 -22.15 0.41
C ARG A 144 -28.86 -20.73 0.69
N LEU A 145 -28.04 -19.72 0.40
CA LEU A 145 -28.44 -18.33 0.58
C LEU A 145 -29.65 -17.96 -0.29
N LYS A 146 -29.71 -18.45 -1.52
CA LYS A 146 -30.88 -18.25 -2.40
C LYS A 146 -32.14 -18.94 -1.87
N ALA A 147 -31.98 -20.14 -1.30
CA ALA A 147 -33.10 -20.89 -0.71
C ALA A 147 -33.66 -20.20 0.53
N ASP A 148 -32.80 -19.55 1.32
CA ASP A 148 -33.17 -18.82 2.54
C ASP A 148 -33.66 -17.38 2.26
N GLY A 149 -33.84 -16.98 0.99
CA GLY A 149 -34.30 -15.65 0.59
C GLY A 149 -33.26 -14.53 0.75
N GLY A 150 -32.03 -14.90 0.99
CA GLY A 150 -30.88 -13.98 1.00
C GLY A 150 -30.43 -13.61 -0.41
N ALA A 151 -30.02 -12.36 -0.62
CA ALA A 151 -29.40 -11.94 -1.86
C ALA A 151 -27.99 -12.55 -1.96
N PRO A 152 -27.64 -13.26 -3.04
CA PRO A 152 -26.31 -13.80 -3.24
C PRO A 152 -25.35 -12.71 -3.72
N GLU A 153 -24.78 -11.95 -2.82
CA GLU A 153 -23.61 -11.14 -3.10
C GLU A 153 -22.32 -11.83 -2.67
N ILE A 154 -22.08 -13.01 -3.17
CA ILE A 154 -20.71 -13.50 -3.27
C ILE A 154 -20.18 -12.92 -4.57
N GLY A 155 -19.31 -11.91 -4.47
CA GLY A 155 -18.71 -11.28 -5.64
C GLY A 155 -18.18 -12.34 -6.60
N ARG A 156 -18.65 -12.32 -7.83
CA ARG A 156 -18.07 -13.11 -8.91
C ARG A 156 -16.62 -12.72 -9.00
N ALA A 157 -15.72 -13.61 -8.63
CA ALA A 157 -14.35 -13.54 -9.09
C ALA A 157 -14.46 -13.56 -10.62
N HIS A 158 -14.22 -12.43 -11.25
CA HIS A 158 -14.12 -12.38 -12.69
C HIS A 158 -12.86 -13.14 -13.08
N VAL A 159 -13.02 -14.33 -13.57
CA VAL A 159 -12.02 -15.06 -14.33
C VAL A 159 -11.81 -14.34 -15.65
#